data_1ec306947e286ef3aca0ddb69067b621
#
_entry.id   1ec306947e286ef3aca0ddb69067b621
#
_cell.length_a   1.000
_cell.length_b   1.000
_cell.length_c   1.000
_cell.angle_alpha   90.00
_cell.angle_beta   90.00
_cell.angle_gamma   90.00
#
_symmetry.space_group_name_H-M   'P 1'
#
loop_
_entity.id
_entity.type
_entity.pdbx_description
1 polymer ?
#
loop_
_entity_poly.entity_id
_entity_poly.type
_entity_poly.pdbx_seq_one_letter_code
_entity_poly.pdbx_strand_id
1 'polypeptide(L)'
;MALLELRQLGKTNQLPAVELKVEQGQCVVLQCNNHTAKVLHRIIIGEEEASTGNVLFEGESIGKKNYSRIGFCFLKDEAYDRLKVKEYFKFLIGLYESNMSAEEVVQYVGLLDKLNVRIEKLSFSEKRRLHIGRVMIHNPDLVILEEPEQNVDTESTIIIRKSIMKMKEQGKAIFITSSFLSDALSLTEDVYILNNDGVKKVEIEQEEIEEVDEEKVVQMIPQMKLERIPAKVNDKIILLDPMEIHFIETQNGVTHIHVREGDFVCALTLSELEARLTGFGFFRCHRSYLVNLQRVREVITWTRNSFSLILDDERKSSIPLSKGRMDELKGVIGL
;
A
#
# COMPACT_ATOMS: atom_id res chain seq x y z
N MET A 1 2.34 -8.52 26.98
CA MET A 1 1.37 -7.62 27.65
C MET A 1 0.85 -6.64 26.61
N ALA A 2 -0.48 -6.54 26.46
CA ALA A 2 -1.07 -5.67 25.46
C ALA A 2 -0.81 -4.19 25.82
N LEU A 3 -0.24 -3.45 24.87
CA LEU A 3 -0.02 -2.00 24.97
C LEU A 3 -1.25 -1.20 24.53
N LEU A 4 -1.95 -1.65 23.48
CA LEU A 4 -3.22 -1.08 23.06
C LEU A 4 -4.31 -2.14 23.14
N GLU A 5 -5.43 -1.79 23.76
CA GLU A 5 -6.64 -2.62 23.72
C GLU A 5 -7.84 -1.76 23.31
N LEU A 6 -8.51 -2.19 22.27
CA LEU A 6 -9.81 -1.68 21.85
C LEU A 6 -10.86 -2.70 22.31
N ARG A 7 -11.60 -2.39 23.37
CA ARG A 7 -12.59 -3.31 23.97
C ARG A 7 -13.99 -2.93 23.56
N GLN A 8 -14.59 -3.67 22.64
CA GLN A 8 -15.95 -3.45 22.12
C GLN A 8 -16.18 -1.98 21.75
N LEU A 9 -15.13 -1.35 21.20
CA LEU A 9 -15.11 0.07 20.89
C LEU A 9 -16.01 0.35 19.69
N GLY A 10 -17.04 1.13 19.87
CA GLY A 10 -17.98 1.44 18.80
C GLY A 10 -18.57 2.84 18.87
N LYS A 11 -19.05 3.32 17.72
CA LYS A 11 -19.78 4.56 17.61
C LYS A 11 -21.01 4.38 16.74
N THR A 12 -22.16 4.73 17.26
CA THR A 12 -23.46 4.56 16.60
C THR A 12 -23.41 5.10 15.16
N ASN A 13 -23.76 4.27 14.19
CA ASN A 13 -23.81 4.55 12.76
C ASN A 13 -22.48 4.97 12.09
N GLN A 14 -21.34 4.92 12.80
CA GLN A 14 -20.04 5.39 12.26
C GLN A 14 -18.92 4.37 12.40
N LEU A 15 -18.88 3.64 13.52
CA LEU A 15 -17.84 2.66 13.81
C LEU A 15 -18.51 1.39 14.36
N PRO A 16 -18.46 0.26 13.64
CA PRO A 16 -18.82 -1.05 14.18
C PRO A 16 -17.99 -1.39 15.42
N ALA A 17 -18.47 -2.29 16.26
CA ALA A 17 -17.73 -2.69 17.46
C ALA A 17 -16.37 -3.31 17.10
N VAL A 18 -15.30 -2.71 17.62
CA VAL A 18 -13.91 -3.14 17.42
C VAL A 18 -13.41 -3.80 18.69
N GLU A 19 -13.03 -5.08 18.57
CA GLU A 19 -12.30 -5.83 19.60
C GLU A 19 -10.94 -6.18 19.04
N LEU A 20 -9.87 -5.56 19.59
CA LEU A 20 -8.52 -5.74 19.05
C LEU A 20 -7.48 -5.43 20.13
N LYS A 21 -6.35 -6.15 20.08
CA LYS A 21 -5.21 -5.95 20.97
C LYS A 21 -3.93 -5.84 20.15
N VAL A 22 -3.02 -4.99 20.63
CA VAL A 22 -1.66 -4.88 20.08
C VAL A 22 -0.67 -5.05 21.22
N GLU A 23 0.18 -6.08 21.11
CA GLU A 23 1.19 -6.36 22.11
C GLU A 23 2.52 -5.67 21.81
N GLN A 24 3.39 -5.61 22.80
CA GLN A 24 4.73 -5.09 22.63
C GLN A 24 5.49 -5.87 21.54
N GLY A 25 6.16 -5.18 20.63
CA GLY A 25 6.87 -5.77 19.48
C GLY A 25 5.96 -6.30 18.37
N GLN A 26 4.65 -6.12 18.49
CA GLN A 26 3.69 -6.53 17.48
C GLN A 26 3.36 -5.37 16.53
N CYS A 27 3.19 -5.68 15.25
CA CYS A 27 2.62 -4.78 14.25
C CYS A 27 1.27 -5.35 13.80
N VAL A 28 0.21 -4.63 14.05
CA VAL A 28 -1.16 -5.02 13.69
C VAL A 28 -1.73 -4.02 12.70
N VAL A 29 -2.32 -4.51 11.61
CA VAL A 29 -3.02 -3.69 10.64
C VAL A 29 -4.51 -3.97 10.67
N LEU A 30 -5.32 -2.93 10.82
CA LEU A 30 -6.76 -2.97 10.69
C LEU A 30 -7.16 -2.40 9.32
N GLN A 31 -7.59 -3.27 8.41
CA GLN A 31 -8.16 -2.86 7.14
C GLN A 31 -9.58 -2.35 7.36
N CYS A 32 -9.82 -1.10 6.99
CA CYS A 32 -11.14 -0.47 7.04
C CYS A 32 -11.20 0.72 6.09
N ASN A 33 -12.40 1.23 5.81
CA ASN A 33 -12.52 2.43 4.98
C ASN A 33 -12.02 3.70 5.70
N ASN A 34 -11.65 4.72 4.93
CA ASN A 34 -11.07 5.97 5.43
C ASN A 34 -11.98 6.73 6.42
N HIS A 35 -13.32 6.62 6.28
CA HIS A 35 -14.24 7.29 7.21
C HIS A 35 -14.21 6.63 8.58
N THR A 36 -14.28 5.31 8.60
CA THR A 36 -14.21 4.49 9.83
C THR A 36 -12.86 4.66 10.53
N ALA A 37 -11.75 4.66 9.76
CA ALA A 37 -10.41 4.91 10.29
C ALA A 37 -10.33 6.26 11.01
N LYS A 38 -10.84 7.34 10.41
CA LYS A 38 -10.86 8.68 11.03
C LYS A 38 -11.64 8.71 12.34
N VAL A 39 -12.83 8.11 12.37
CA VAL A 39 -13.64 8.05 13.60
C VAL A 39 -12.88 7.30 14.68
N LEU A 40 -12.28 6.14 14.34
CA LEU A 40 -11.48 5.35 15.26
C LEU A 40 -10.31 6.15 15.83
N HIS A 41 -9.54 6.82 14.97
CA HIS A 41 -8.39 7.63 15.41
C HIS A 41 -8.82 8.80 16.31
N ARG A 42 -9.90 9.51 15.98
CA ARG A 42 -10.41 10.61 16.80
C ARG A 42 -10.87 10.14 18.19
N ILE A 43 -11.42 8.93 18.29
CA ILE A 43 -11.75 8.34 19.58
C ILE A 43 -10.44 7.98 20.35
N ILE A 44 -9.46 7.38 19.69
CA ILE A 44 -8.18 7.00 20.33
C ILE A 44 -7.44 8.22 20.88
N ILE A 45 -7.43 9.35 20.16
CA ILE A 45 -6.79 10.60 20.64
C ILE A 45 -7.68 11.44 21.55
N GLY A 46 -8.90 10.96 21.88
CA GLY A 46 -9.81 11.63 22.80
C GLY A 46 -10.47 12.91 22.26
N GLU A 47 -10.47 13.11 20.93
CA GLU A 47 -11.21 14.19 20.28
C GLU A 47 -12.71 13.87 20.14
N GLU A 48 -13.06 12.60 20.22
CA GLU A 48 -14.41 12.12 20.05
C GLU A 48 -14.72 11.01 21.04
N GLU A 49 -15.92 11.01 21.63
CA GLU A 49 -16.35 9.98 22.57
C GLU A 49 -16.91 8.76 21.84
N ALA A 50 -16.56 7.58 22.32
CA ALA A 50 -17.17 6.32 21.88
C ALA A 50 -18.60 6.21 22.41
N SER A 51 -19.50 5.56 21.64
CA SER A 51 -20.85 5.21 22.13
C SER A 51 -20.81 3.96 23.00
N THR A 52 -19.87 3.06 22.75
CA THR A 52 -19.68 1.81 23.49
C THR A 52 -18.19 1.48 23.61
N GLY A 53 -17.83 0.73 24.63
CA GLY A 53 -16.50 0.22 24.83
C GLY A 53 -15.47 1.25 25.29
N ASN A 54 -14.20 0.85 25.29
CA ASN A 54 -13.11 1.65 25.82
C ASN A 54 -11.82 1.46 25.01
N VAL A 55 -10.97 2.49 25.01
CA VAL A 55 -9.58 2.42 24.55
C VAL A 55 -8.67 2.39 25.75
N LEU A 56 -7.83 1.35 25.84
CA LEU A 56 -6.90 1.18 26.96
C LEU A 56 -5.46 1.18 26.45
N PHE A 57 -4.60 1.83 27.21
CA PHE A 57 -3.14 1.77 27.08
C PHE A 57 -2.59 1.14 28.37
N GLU A 58 -1.92 -0.02 28.24
CA GLU A 58 -1.44 -0.81 29.39
C GLU A 58 -2.54 -1.13 30.43
N GLY A 59 -3.76 -1.39 29.95
CA GLY A 59 -4.92 -1.71 30.80
C GLY A 59 -5.62 -0.52 31.46
N GLU A 60 -5.10 0.70 31.32
CA GLU A 60 -5.73 1.92 31.81
C GLU A 60 -6.36 2.72 30.65
N SER A 61 -7.42 3.48 30.92
CA SER A 61 -8.03 4.35 29.92
C SER A 61 -7.01 5.33 29.34
N ILE A 62 -6.93 5.38 28.00
CA ILE A 62 -6.04 6.29 27.29
C ILE A 62 -6.40 7.74 27.60
N GLY A 63 -5.41 8.58 27.80
CA GLY A 63 -5.60 9.99 28.12
C GLY A 63 -4.31 10.79 28.00
N LYS A 64 -4.39 12.10 28.27
CA LYS A 64 -3.26 13.04 28.10
C LYS A 64 -1.96 12.59 28.78
N LYS A 65 -2.05 11.88 29.91
CA LYS A 65 -0.89 11.34 30.64
C LYS A 65 -0.07 10.31 29.82
N ASN A 66 -0.71 9.65 28.85
CA ASN A 66 -0.10 8.60 28.07
C ASN A 66 0.50 9.12 26.74
N TYR A 67 0.16 10.34 26.31
CA TYR A 67 0.55 10.85 24.98
C TYR A 67 2.05 11.00 24.78
N SER A 68 2.83 11.21 25.85
CA SER A 68 4.29 11.17 25.77
C SER A 68 4.86 9.79 25.42
N ARG A 69 4.07 8.72 25.52
CA ARG A 69 4.45 7.34 25.22
C ARG A 69 3.79 6.80 23.94
N ILE A 70 2.98 7.61 23.28
CA ILE A 70 2.24 7.22 22.07
C ILE A 70 2.61 8.14 20.91
N GLY A 71 3.13 7.58 19.83
CA GLY A 71 3.45 8.31 18.61
C GLY A 71 2.32 8.19 17.60
N PHE A 72 1.88 9.33 17.07
CA PHE A 72 0.82 9.39 16.07
C PHE A 72 1.37 9.90 14.73
N CYS A 73 0.97 9.29 13.63
CA CYS A 73 1.20 9.79 12.29
C CYS A 73 -0.08 9.61 11.46
N PHE A 74 -0.79 10.69 11.26
CA PHE A 74 -2.05 10.72 10.52
C PHE A 74 -1.85 11.11 9.06
N LEU A 75 -2.83 10.79 8.21
CA LEU A 75 -2.78 11.09 6.78
C LEU A 75 -2.68 12.60 6.51
N LYS A 76 -3.32 13.42 7.34
CA LYS A 76 -3.36 14.88 7.25
C LYS A 76 -2.53 15.56 8.34
N ASP A 77 -1.37 15.02 8.61
CA ASP A 77 -0.43 15.67 9.51
C ASP A 77 0.16 16.94 8.87
N GLU A 78 0.35 17.96 9.67
CA GLU A 78 0.99 19.20 9.28
C GLU A 78 2.39 19.33 9.90
N ALA A 79 3.26 20.06 9.23
CA ALA A 79 4.59 20.39 9.70
C ALA A 79 4.83 21.91 9.62
N TYR A 80 5.91 22.38 10.22
CA TYR A 80 6.29 23.80 10.15
C TYR A 80 6.92 24.11 8.78
N ASP A 81 6.11 24.41 7.79
CA ASP A 81 6.47 24.57 6.38
C ASP A 81 7.67 25.51 6.13
N ARG A 82 7.87 26.54 6.99
CA ARG A 82 8.97 27.51 6.85
C ARG A 82 10.32 26.98 7.33
N LEU A 83 10.33 25.93 8.15
CA LEU A 83 11.56 25.31 8.63
C LEU A 83 12.21 24.47 7.54
N LYS A 84 13.54 24.36 7.60
CA LYS A 84 14.28 23.34 6.87
C LYS A 84 14.12 21.99 7.57
N VAL A 85 14.25 20.89 6.85
CA VAL A 85 14.18 19.52 7.41
C VAL A 85 15.07 19.37 8.62
N LYS A 86 16.34 19.83 8.54
CA LYS A 86 17.29 19.79 9.67
C LYS A 86 16.82 20.61 10.88
N GLU A 87 16.28 21.79 10.65
CA GLU A 87 15.77 22.68 11.71
C GLU A 87 14.56 22.05 12.40
N TYR A 88 13.66 21.46 11.64
CA TYR A 88 12.47 20.77 12.15
C TYR A 88 12.85 19.59 13.05
N PHE A 89 13.75 18.72 12.60
CA PHE A 89 14.18 17.60 13.41
C PHE A 89 14.98 18.05 14.65
N LYS A 90 15.86 19.02 14.54
CA LYS A 90 16.56 19.59 15.71
C LYS A 90 15.58 20.17 16.74
N PHE A 91 14.54 20.86 16.29
CA PHE A 91 13.50 21.38 17.17
C PHE A 91 12.79 20.25 17.93
N LEU A 92 12.39 19.18 17.22
CA LEU A 92 11.72 18.03 17.84
C LEU A 92 12.64 17.26 18.79
N ILE A 93 13.90 17.06 18.42
CA ILE A 93 14.91 16.43 19.28
C ILE A 93 15.05 17.19 20.60
N GLY A 94 15.11 18.52 20.53
CA GLY A 94 15.14 19.34 21.73
C GLY A 94 13.84 19.31 22.55
N LEU A 95 12.69 19.25 21.87
CA LEU A 95 11.36 19.18 22.51
C LEU A 95 11.13 17.86 23.26
N TYR A 96 11.57 16.75 22.69
CA TYR A 96 11.40 15.42 23.27
C TYR A 96 12.62 14.94 24.07
N GLU A 97 13.65 15.77 24.21
CA GLU A 97 14.92 15.41 24.88
C GLU A 97 15.50 14.09 24.32
N SER A 98 15.37 13.88 23.00
CA SER A 98 15.79 12.67 22.32
C SER A 98 17.31 12.58 22.21
N ASN A 99 17.86 11.37 22.36
CA ASN A 99 19.28 11.09 22.17
C ASN A 99 19.68 10.93 20.69
N MET A 100 18.72 10.97 19.75
CA MET A 100 18.99 10.87 18.31
C MET A 100 19.57 12.18 17.78
N SER A 101 20.41 12.09 16.74
CA SER A 101 20.80 13.26 15.96
C SER A 101 19.84 13.51 14.79
N ALA A 102 19.77 14.76 14.32
CA ALA A 102 18.94 15.07 13.15
C ALA A 102 19.42 14.32 11.89
N GLU A 103 20.71 14.13 11.77
CA GLU A 103 21.36 13.39 10.69
C GLU A 103 20.97 11.91 10.69
N GLU A 104 20.90 11.26 11.85
CA GLU A 104 20.43 9.87 11.99
C GLU A 104 18.97 9.73 11.57
N VAL A 105 18.09 10.61 12.04
CA VAL A 105 16.67 10.56 11.66
C VAL A 105 16.51 10.73 10.17
N VAL A 106 17.19 11.73 9.59
CA VAL A 106 17.13 12.01 8.15
C VAL A 106 17.63 10.83 7.32
N GLN A 107 18.66 10.12 7.80
CA GLN A 107 19.15 8.91 7.15
C GLN A 107 18.10 7.80 7.17
N TYR A 108 17.40 7.59 8.29
CA TYR A 108 16.36 6.57 8.41
C TYR A 108 15.18 6.81 7.47
N VAL A 109 14.79 8.07 7.31
CA VAL A 109 13.65 8.43 6.46
C VAL A 109 14.05 8.82 5.02
N GLY A 110 15.34 8.62 4.65
CA GLY A 110 15.83 8.83 3.28
C GLY A 110 15.72 10.27 2.80
N LEU A 111 15.98 11.27 3.67
CA LEU A 111 15.90 12.71 3.36
C LEU A 111 17.26 13.42 3.47
N LEU A 112 18.39 12.71 3.31
CA LEU A 112 19.74 13.29 3.45
C LEU A 112 20.00 14.42 2.45
N ASP A 113 19.56 14.27 1.21
CA ASP A 113 19.68 15.29 0.15
C ASP A 113 18.76 16.50 0.38
N LYS A 114 17.77 16.36 1.29
CA LYS A 114 16.78 17.40 1.63
C LYS A 114 17.05 18.11 2.94
N LEU A 115 18.15 17.84 3.64
CA LEU A 115 18.49 18.43 4.95
C LEU A 115 18.31 19.95 5.03
N ASN A 116 18.72 20.64 3.97
CA ASN A 116 18.68 22.11 3.89
C ASN A 116 17.49 22.64 3.08
N VAL A 117 16.57 21.77 2.66
CA VAL A 117 15.36 22.14 1.93
C VAL A 117 14.26 22.51 2.91
N ARG A 118 13.47 23.56 2.61
CA ARG A 118 12.29 23.92 3.39
C ARG A 118 11.20 22.88 3.22
N ILE A 119 10.44 22.60 4.27
CA ILE A 119 9.37 21.60 4.28
C ILE A 119 8.29 21.91 3.25
N GLU A 120 7.96 23.18 3.02
CA GLU A 120 7.02 23.61 1.96
C GLU A 120 7.39 23.12 0.55
N LYS A 121 8.69 22.88 0.30
CA LYS A 121 9.22 22.43 -0.99
C LYS A 121 9.34 20.90 -1.13
N LEU A 122 9.05 20.17 -0.08
CA LEU A 122 9.03 18.70 -0.11
C LEU A 122 7.81 18.21 -0.89
N SER A 123 7.98 17.11 -1.63
CA SER A 123 6.87 16.38 -2.21
C SER A 123 5.95 15.80 -1.14
N PHE A 124 4.78 15.31 -1.53
CA PHE A 124 3.87 14.62 -0.62
C PHE A 124 4.55 13.41 0.03
N SER A 125 5.21 12.58 -0.76
CA SER A 125 5.94 11.39 -0.30
C SER A 125 7.08 11.74 0.68
N GLU A 126 7.85 12.80 0.39
CA GLU A 126 8.92 13.29 1.28
C GLU A 126 8.34 13.82 2.60
N LYS A 127 7.21 14.56 2.57
CA LYS A 127 6.50 15.00 3.79
C LYS A 127 6.01 13.79 4.60
N ARG A 128 5.52 12.74 3.93
CA ARG A 128 5.10 11.53 4.62
C ARG A 128 6.25 10.87 5.37
N ARG A 129 7.42 10.75 4.73
CA ARG A 129 8.66 10.27 5.37
C ARG A 129 9.10 11.16 6.52
N LEU A 130 8.98 12.48 6.38
CA LEU A 130 9.27 13.43 7.47
C LEU A 130 8.41 13.17 8.72
N HIS A 131 7.11 12.90 8.54
CA HIS A 131 6.20 12.61 9.66
C HIS A 131 6.52 11.27 10.34
N ILE A 132 6.95 10.25 9.59
CA ILE A 132 7.48 9.01 10.18
C ILE A 132 8.73 9.29 11.03
N GLY A 133 9.66 10.13 10.53
CA GLY A 133 10.84 10.55 11.27
C GLY A 133 10.50 11.26 12.59
N ARG A 134 9.45 12.09 12.61
CA ARG A 134 8.93 12.72 13.83
C ARG A 134 8.54 11.68 14.89
N VAL A 135 7.83 10.63 14.49
CA VAL A 135 7.43 9.56 15.41
C VAL A 135 8.64 8.83 15.96
N MET A 136 9.67 8.58 15.14
CA MET A 136 10.89 7.91 15.57
C MET A 136 11.66 8.75 16.63
N ILE A 137 11.72 10.07 16.48
CA ILE A 137 12.36 10.98 17.45
C ILE A 137 11.70 10.89 18.83
N HIS A 138 10.39 10.85 18.84
CA HIS A 138 9.59 10.74 20.07
C HIS A 138 9.87 9.44 20.84
N ASN A 139 10.34 8.39 20.15
CA ASN A 139 10.65 7.07 20.71
C ASN A 139 9.51 6.48 21.55
N PRO A 140 8.27 6.46 21.08
CA PRO A 140 7.11 6.00 21.85
C PRO A 140 7.15 4.51 22.08
N ASP A 141 6.32 4.01 23.02
CA ASP A 141 6.10 2.58 23.24
C ASP A 141 5.05 2.03 22.26
N LEU A 142 4.06 2.84 21.93
CA LEU A 142 3.01 2.57 20.96
C LEU A 142 3.06 3.55 19.80
N VAL A 143 3.03 3.04 18.57
CA VAL A 143 2.98 3.82 17.33
C VAL A 143 1.64 3.60 16.65
N ILE A 144 0.94 4.67 16.30
CA ILE A 144 -0.35 4.62 15.58
C ILE A 144 -0.19 5.35 14.25
N LEU A 145 -0.39 4.62 13.14
CA LEU A 145 -0.22 5.15 11.79
C LEU A 145 -1.53 5.05 11.00
N GLU A 146 -1.96 6.16 10.42
CA GLU A 146 -3.08 6.19 9.47
C GLU A 146 -2.53 6.17 8.04
N GLU A 147 -2.89 5.14 7.26
CA GLU A 147 -2.58 5.04 5.83
C GLU A 147 -1.10 5.39 5.51
N PRO A 148 -0.09 4.72 6.10
CA PRO A 148 1.30 5.15 5.98
C PRO A 148 1.82 5.19 4.54
N GLU A 149 1.26 4.36 3.65
CA GLU A 149 1.69 4.20 2.26
C GLU A 149 0.74 4.84 1.23
N GLN A 150 -0.34 5.48 1.67
CA GLN A 150 -1.33 6.04 0.75
C GLN A 150 -0.75 7.19 -0.08
N ASN A 151 -0.86 7.08 -1.41
CA ASN A 151 -0.44 8.09 -2.39
C ASN A 151 1.07 8.46 -2.35
N VAL A 152 1.93 7.59 -1.84
CA VAL A 152 3.37 7.79 -1.87
C VAL A 152 4.01 7.06 -3.06
N ASP A 153 5.18 7.55 -3.50
CA ASP A 153 5.97 6.88 -4.52
C ASP A 153 6.61 5.57 -4.01
N THR A 154 7.04 4.72 -4.93
CA THR A 154 7.62 3.39 -4.64
C THR A 154 8.85 3.47 -3.72
N GLU A 155 9.72 4.49 -3.90
CA GLU A 155 10.89 4.67 -3.05
C GLU A 155 10.47 4.96 -1.61
N SER A 156 9.50 5.85 -1.42
CA SER A 156 8.96 6.20 -0.11
C SER A 156 8.24 5.03 0.56
N THR A 157 7.52 4.19 -0.20
CA THR A 157 6.94 2.95 0.30
C THR A 157 7.99 2.05 0.93
N ILE A 158 9.11 1.81 0.23
CA ILE A 158 10.21 0.97 0.74
C ILE A 158 10.80 1.56 2.03
N ILE A 159 11.03 2.87 2.06
CA ILE A 159 11.62 3.56 3.22
C ILE A 159 10.67 3.52 4.42
N ILE A 160 9.37 3.75 4.21
CA ILE A 160 8.34 3.70 5.26
C ILE A 160 8.26 2.29 5.84
N ARG A 161 8.20 1.24 5.02
CA ARG A 161 8.21 -0.16 5.46
C ARG A 161 9.44 -0.49 6.31
N LYS A 162 10.63 -0.10 5.84
CA LYS A 162 11.88 -0.29 6.61
C LYS A 162 11.83 0.44 7.96
N SER A 163 11.25 1.64 8.01
CA SER A 163 11.11 2.40 9.25
C SER A 163 10.13 1.71 10.23
N ILE A 164 9.02 1.18 9.73
CA ILE A 164 8.04 0.41 10.51
C ILE A 164 8.68 -0.88 11.05
N MET A 165 9.37 -1.65 10.20
CA MET A 165 10.09 -2.86 10.62
C MET A 165 11.11 -2.56 11.71
N LYS A 166 11.91 -1.50 11.55
CA LYS A 166 12.88 -1.09 12.55
C LYS A 166 12.24 -0.75 13.90
N MET A 167 11.12 -0.02 13.89
CA MET A 167 10.38 0.27 15.13
C MET A 167 9.87 -1.01 15.78
N LYS A 168 9.37 -1.98 14.99
CA LYS A 168 8.96 -3.31 15.47
C LYS A 168 10.13 -4.07 16.11
N GLU A 169 11.30 -4.11 15.45
CA GLU A 169 12.53 -4.73 15.96
C GLU A 169 13.01 -4.11 17.27
N GLN A 170 12.76 -2.82 17.48
CA GLN A 170 13.02 -2.10 18.72
C GLN A 170 11.99 -2.41 19.82
N GLY A 171 11.06 -3.33 19.57
CA GLY A 171 10.04 -3.75 20.53
C GLY A 171 8.84 -2.78 20.65
N LYS A 172 8.64 -1.87 19.69
CA LYS A 172 7.47 -0.98 19.70
C LYS A 172 6.21 -1.75 19.34
N ALA A 173 5.09 -1.45 19.99
CA ALA A 173 3.78 -1.86 19.51
C ALA A 173 3.36 -0.92 18.38
N ILE A 174 2.85 -1.47 17.27
CA ILE A 174 2.49 -0.68 16.09
C ILE A 174 1.06 -1.03 15.68
N PHE A 175 0.20 -0.04 15.65
CA PHE A 175 -1.16 -0.15 15.15
C PHE A 175 -1.32 0.70 13.88
N ILE A 176 -1.76 0.08 12.81
CA ILE A 176 -1.90 0.71 11.50
C ILE A 176 -3.35 0.56 11.03
N THR A 177 -3.91 1.60 10.43
CA THR A 177 -5.13 1.47 9.63
C THR A 177 -4.79 1.62 8.15
N SER A 178 -5.39 0.77 7.31
CA SER A 178 -5.22 0.80 5.85
C SER A 178 -6.54 0.53 5.14
N SER A 179 -6.82 1.22 4.04
CA SER A 179 -8.00 0.96 3.22
C SER A 179 -7.80 -0.17 2.22
N PHE A 180 -6.56 -0.51 1.89
CA PHE A 180 -6.23 -1.57 0.93
C PHE A 180 -5.66 -2.79 1.64
N LEU A 181 -6.27 -3.96 1.37
CA LEU A 181 -5.83 -5.23 1.94
C LEU A 181 -4.42 -5.62 1.47
N SER A 182 -4.07 -5.33 0.21
CA SER A 182 -2.74 -5.56 -0.35
C SER A 182 -1.64 -4.85 0.44
N ASP A 183 -1.88 -3.58 0.80
CA ASP A 183 -0.93 -2.78 1.57
C ASP A 183 -0.81 -3.32 3.00
N ALA A 184 -1.96 -3.70 3.60
CA ALA A 184 -1.99 -4.30 4.93
C ALA A 184 -1.16 -5.59 5.00
N LEU A 185 -1.36 -6.52 4.06
CA LEU A 185 -0.66 -7.81 3.98
C LEU A 185 0.84 -7.66 3.72
N SER A 186 1.25 -6.56 3.06
CA SER A 186 2.66 -6.29 2.81
C SER A 186 3.43 -5.72 4.02
N LEU A 187 2.70 -5.29 5.06
CA LEU A 187 3.28 -4.72 6.28
C LEU A 187 3.44 -5.75 7.42
N THR A 188 2.53 -6.71 7.51
CA THR A 188 2.50 -7.72 8.59
C THR A 188 1.60 -8.89 8.25
N GLU A 189 1.77 -10.01 8.95
CA GLU A 189 0.86 -11.16 8.94
C GLU A 189 -0.35 -10.97 9.89
N ASP A 190 -0.26 -10.06 10.86
CA ASP A 190 -1.33 -9.74 11.80
C ASP A 190 -2.30 -8.70 11.20
N VAL A 191 -3.03 -9.11 10.17
CA VAL A 191 -4.02 -8.28 9.48
C VAL A 191 -5.43 -8.64 9.93
N TYR A 192 -6.22 -7.62 10.21
CA TYR A 192 -7.63 -7.71 10.56
C TYR A 192 -8.47 -6.88 9.61
N ILE A 193 -9.67 -7.36 9.29
CA ILE A 193 -10.64 -6.63 8.47
C ILE A 193 -11.81 -6.20 9.37
N LEU A 194 -12.14 -4.93 9.32
CA LEU A 194 -13.33 -4.38 9.98
C LEU A 194 -14.46 -4.25 8.97
N ASN A 195 -15.51 -5.00 9.21
CA ASN A 195 -16.77 -4.94 8.45
C ASN A 195 -17.96 -4.65 9.39
N ASN A 196 -19.18 -4.70 8.87
CA ASN A 196 -20.38 -4.46 9.66
C ASN A 196 -20.61 -5.48 10.80
N ASP A 197 -20.04 -6.68 10.67
CA ASP A 197 -20.12 -7.76 11.67
C ASP A 197 -19.05 -7.67 12.76
N GLY A 198 -18.14 -6.69 12.64
CA GLY A 198 -17.01 -6.49 13.56
C GLY A 198 -15.66 -6.81 12.93
N VAL A 199 -14.67 -7.12 13.79
CA VAL A 199 -13.28 -7.39 13.40
C VAL A 199 -13.08 -8.88 13.14
N LYS A 200 -12.48 -9.23 12.00
CA LYS A 200 -12.08 -10.61 11.66
C LYS A 200 -10.60 -10.64 11.30
N LYS A 201 -9.86 -11.60 11.85
CA LYS A 201 -8.47 -11.83 11.44
C LYS A 201 -8.44 -12.42 10.03
N VAL A 202 -7.50 -11.96 9.21
CA VAL A 202 -7.23 -12.56 7.90
C VAL A 202 -6.41 -13.82 8.15
N GLU A 203 -6.96 -14.97 7.85
CA GLU A 203 -6.23 -16.22 7.82
C GLU A 203 -5.49 -16.31 6.49
N ILE A 204 -4.17 -16.26 6.54
CA ILE A 204 -3.33 -16.58 5.38
C ILE A 204 -3.22 -18.12 5.44
N GLU A 205 -3.92 -18.83 4.57
CA GLU A 205 -3.70 -20.25 4.39
C GLU A 205 -2.22 -20.44 4.00
N GLN A 206 -1.43 -20.88 4.98
CA GLN A 206 -0.13 -21.45 4.71
C GLN A 206 -0.43 -22.82 4.09
N GLU A 207 -0.31 -22.94 2.77
CA GLU A 207 -0.11 -24.26 2.18
C GLU A 207 1.07 -24.88 2.92
N GLU A 208 0.83 -26.00 3.60
CA GLU A 208 1.84 -26.78 4.27
C GLU A 208 2.96 -27.09 3.27
N ILE A 209 4.04 -26.36 3.36
CA ILE A 209 5.27 -26.66 2.61
C ILE A 209 5.87 -27.85 3.36
N GLU A 210 5.66 -29.06 2.82
CA GLU A 210 6.45 -30.24 3.18
C GLU A 210 7.94 -29.86 3.17
N GLU A 211 8.67 -30.32 4.18
CA GLU A 211 10.10 -30.10 4.42
C GLU A 211 10.90 -30.11 3.10
N VAL A 212 11.31 -28.97 2.65
CA VAL A 212 12.21 -28.80 1.51
C VAL A 212 13.50 -28.17 2.02
N ASP A 213 14.60 -28.91 1.75
CA ASP A 213 16.00 -28.61 2.04
C ASP A 213 16.35 -27.13 2.28
N GLU A 214 17.13 -26.89 3.35
CA GLU A 214 17.59 -25.55 3.82
C GLU A 214 18.32 -24.70 2.74
N GLU A 215 18.78 -25.29 1.66
CA GLU A 215 19.41 -24.55 0.54
C GLU A 215 18.41 -23.80 -0.38
N LYS A 216 17.10 -24.10 -0.28
CA LYS A 216 16.04 -23.42 -1.07
C LYS A 216 15.35 -22.27 -0.34
N VAL A 217 15.55 -22.12 0.97
CA VAL A 217 14.88 -21.10 1.82
C VAL A 217 15.38 -19.67 1.51
N VAL A 218 16.55 -19.52 0.91
CA VAL A 218 17.08 -18.18 0.51
C VAL A 218 16.31 -17.54 -0.66
N GLN A 219 15.37 -18.27 -1.29
CA GLN A 219 14.59 -17.76 -2.44
C GLN A 219 13.12 -17.36 -2.13
N MET A 220 12.65 -17.53 -0.88
CA MET A 220 11.28 -17.21 -0.47
C MET A 220 11.16 -16.00 0.48
N ILE A 221 12.03 -15.02 0.38
CA ILE A 221 11.64 -13.65 0.68
C ILE A 221 10.60 -13.30 -0.40
N PRO A 222 9.40 -12.76 -0.09
CA PRO A 222 8.58 -12.14 -1.12
C PRO A 222 9.47 -11.09 -1.78
N GLN A 223 10.12 -11.47 -2.84
CA GLN A 223 10.67 -10.51 -3.77
C GLN A 223 9.44 -9.69 -4.14
N MET A 224 9.43 -8.40 -3.80
CA MET A 224 8.64 -7.46 -4.58
C MET A 224 8.88 -7.90 -6.02
N LYS A 225 7.92 -8.61 -6.59
CA LYS A 225 7.91 -8.83 -8.03
C LYS A 225 7.68 -7.45 -8.60
N LEU A 226 8.78 -6.73 -8.81
CA LEU A 226 8.84 -5.72 -9.85
C LEU A 226 8.56 -6.52 -11.13
N GLU A 227 7.29 -6.75 -11.41
CA GLU A 227 6.87 -7.41 -12.64
C GLU A 227 7.03 -6.41 -13.77
N ARG A 228 8.29 -6.10 -14.07
CA ARG A 228 8.65 -5.40 -15.27
C ARG A 228 8.68 -6.41 -16.41
N ILE A 229 7.99 -6.06 -17.48
CA ILE A 229 7.93 -6.92 -18.66
C ILE A 229 9.13 -6.61 -19.55
N PRO A 230 10.03 -7.58 -19.79
CA PRO A 230 11.20 -7.35 -20.63
C PRO A 230 10.77 -7.30 -22.10
N ALA A 231 11.09 -6.20 -22.77
CA ALA A 231 10.94 -6.03 -24.21
C ALA A 231 12.30 -5.76 -24.86
N LYS A 232 12.53 -6.30 -26.05
CA LYS A 232 13.79 -6.17 -26.77
C LYS A 232 13.72 -5.04 -27.81
N VAL A 233 14.67 -4.11 -27.73
CA VAL A 233 14.84 -3.03 -28.72
C VAL A 233 16.29 -3.02 -29.17
N ASN A 234 16.56 -3.46 -30.40
CA ASN A 234 17.92 -3.65 -30.91
C ASN A 234 18.75 -4.53 -29.96
N ASP A 235 19.86 -3.99 -29.43
CA ASP A 235 20.74 -4.67 -28.48
C ASP A 235 20.45 -4.35 -27.02
N LYS A 236 19.31 -3.69 -26.72
CA LYS A 236 18.90 -3.30 -25.37
C LYS A 236 17.66 -4.05 -24.93
N ILE A 237 17.58 -4.38 -23.65
CA ILE A 237 16.36 -4.85 -22.99
C ILE A 237 15.77 -3.67 -22.23
N ILE A 238 14.52 -3.34 -22.56
CA ILE A 238 13.74 -2.33 -21.85
C ILE A 238 12.80 -3.08 -20.90
N LEU A 239 12.68 -2.59 -19.68
CA LEU A 239 11.78 -3.14 -18.67
C LEU A 239 10.53 -2.25 -18.57
N LEU A 240 9.43 -2.70 -19.18
CA LEU A 240 8.16 -1.98 -19.23
C LEU A 240 7.36 -2.17 -17.95
N ASP A 241 6.76 -1.09 -17.46
CA ASP A 241 5.81 -1.12 -16.35
C ASP A 241 4.46 -1.66 -16.86
N PRO A 242 3.85 -2.67 -16.20
CA PRO A 242 2.52 -3.16 -16.59
C PRO A 242 1.47 -2.07 -16.73
N MET A 243 1.52 -1.02 -15.90
CA MET A 243 0.56 0.09 -15.94
C MET A 243 0.70 1.01 -17.16
N GLU A 244 1.86 0.99 -17.83
CA GLU A 244 2.11 1.72 -19.08
C GLU A 244 1.61 0.97 -20.31
N ILE A 245 1.36 -0.35 -20.18
CA ILE A 245 0.94 -1.21 -21.29
C ILE A 245 -0.57 -1.01 -21.54
N HIS A 246 -0.92 -0.70 -22.79
CA HIS A 246 -2.29 -0.56 -23.23
C HIS A 246 -2.89 -1.91 -23.65
N PHE A 247 -2.17 -2.62 -24.51
CA PHE A 247 -2.52 -3.97 -24.94
C PHE A 247 -1.29 -4.70 -25.46
N ILE A 248 -1.44 -6.01 -25.63
CA ILE A 248 -0.41 -6.89 -26.19
C ILE A 248 -1.06 -7.71 -27.28
N GLU A 249 -0.38 -7.85 -28.41
CA GLU A 249 -0.84 -8.69 -29.51
C GLU A 249 0.24 -9.68 -29.97
N THR A 250 -0.23 -10.79 -30.56
CA THR A 250 0.65 -11.70 -31.26
C THR A 250 0.35 -11.66 -32.75
N GLN A 251 1.33 -11.23 -33.53
CA GLN A 251 1.27 -11.15 -34.97
C GLN A 251 2.38 -12.01 -35.59
N ASN A 252 2.05 -12.95 -36.45
CA ASN A 252 2.99 -13.88 -37.10
C ASN A 252 3.95 -14.63 -36.12
N GLY A 253 3.42 -14.98 -34.92
CA GLY A 253 4.19 -15.69 -33.90
C GLY A 253 5.12 -14.79 -33.07
N VAL A 254 5.11 -13.49 -33.29
CA VAL A 254 5.88 -12.49 -32.52
C VAL A 254 4.92 -11.73 -31.63
N THR A 255 5.29 -11.58 -30.35
CA THR A 255 4.53 -10.82 -29.36
C THR A 255 4.95 -9.36 -29.36
N HIS A 256 3.98 -8.45 -29.54
CA HIS A 256 4.18 -7.01 -29.52
C HIS A 256 3.46 -6.39 -28.34
N ILE A 257 4.15 -5.56 -27.60
CA ILE A 257 3.64 -4.80 -26.46
C ILE A 257 3.43 -3.35 -26.88
N HIS A 258 2.22 -2.83 -26.73
CA HIS A 258 1.85 -1.48 -27.10
C HIS A 258 1.76 -0.58 -25.84
N VAL A 259 2.60 0.44 -25.78
CA VAL A 259 2.60 1.47 -24.75
C VAL A 259 2.46 2.85 -25.41
N ARG A 260 2.29 3.89 -24.62
CA ARG A 260 2.16 5.26 -25.14
C ARG A 260 3.33 5.71 -26.01
N GLU A 261 4.54 5.27 -25.68
CA GLU A 261 5.80 5.68 -26.32
C GLU A 261 6.13 4.90 -27.59
N GLY A 262 5.40 3.81 -27.88
CA GLY A 262 5.63 2.99 -29.07
C GLY A 262 5.31 1.51 -28.88
N ASP A 263 5.74 0.71 -29.86
CA ASP A 263 5.47 -0.72 -29.93
C ASP A 263 6.78 -1.49 -29.72
N PHE A 264 6.78 -2.49 -28.84
CA PHE A 264 7.99 -3.22 -28.43
C PHE A 264 7.82 -4.72 -28.61
N VAL A 265 8.86 -5.38 -29.12
CA VAL A 265 8.88 -6.83 -29.28
C VAL A 265 9.23 -7.51 -27.96
N CYS A 266 8.45 -8.54 -27.58
CA CYS A 266 8.68 -9.34 -26.40
C CYS A 266 8.94 -10.80 -26.76
N ALA A 267 9.89 -11.43 -26.06
CA ALA A 267 10.21 -12.84 -26.25
C ALA A 267 9.23 -13.78 -25.55
N LEU A 268 8.42 -13.25 -24.60
CA LEU A 268 7.43 -14.03 -23.88
C LEU A 268 6.18 -14.26 -24.73
N THR A 269 5.58 -15.41 -24.55
CA THR A 269 4.31 -15.75 -25.19
C THR A 269 3.14 -15.00 -24.55
N LEU A 270 2.02 -14.89 -25.28
CA LEU A 270 0.81 -14.23 -24.74
C LEU A 270 0.29 -14.93 -23.47
N SER A 271 0.45 -16.26 -23.37
CA SER A 271 0.01 -17.02 -22.19
C SER A 271 0.90 -16.79 -20.96
N GLU A 272 2.21 -16.65 -21.16
CA GLU A 272 3.13 -16.28 -20.07
C GLU A 272 2.88 -14.85 -19.59
N LEU A 273 2.58 -13.93 -20.50
CA LEU A 273 2.22 -12.56 -20.18
C LEU A 273 0.86 -12.47 -19.48
N GLU A 274 -0.14 -13.27 -19.92
CA GLU A 274 -1.43 -13.39 -19.26
C GLU A 274 -1.26 -13.80 -17.79
N ALA A 275 -0.48 -14.85 -17.51
CA ALA A 275 -0.22 -15.33 -16.15
C ALA A 275 0.48 -14.26 -15.28
N ARG A 276 1.43 -13.50 -15.84
CA ARG A 276 2.16 -12.44 -15.13
C ARG A 276 1.31 -11.19 -14.87
N LEU A 277 0.40 -10.86 -15.80
CA LEU A 277 -0.35 -9.61 -15.82
C LEU A 277 -1.78 -9.73 -15.24
N THR A 278 -2.20 -10.91 -14.81
CA THR A 278 -3.54 -11.15 -14.22
C THR A 278 -3.82 -10.22 -13.07
N GLY A 279 -2.83 -9.97 -12.18
CA GLY A 279 -2.97 -9.06 -11.03
C GLY A 279 -3.00 -7.57 -11.38
N PHE A 280 -2.72 -7.19 -12.65
CA PHE A 280 -2.67 -5.79 -13.11
C PHE A 280 -3.89 -5.36 -13.92
N GLY A 281 -4.94 -6.18 -13.93
CA GLY A 281 -6.19 -5.86 -14.66
C GLY A 281 -6.14 -6.15 -16.15
N PHE A 282 -5.26 -7.05 -16.59
CA PHE A 282 -5.22 -7.52 -17.96
C PHE A 282 -6.22 -8.64 -18.20
N PHE A 283 -6.83 -8.61 -19.38
CA PHE A 283 -7.86 -9.57 -19.80
C PHE A 283 -7.57 -10.10 -21.20
N ARG A 284 -7.60 -11.43 -21.36
CA ARG A 284 -7.44 -12.07 -22.66
C ARG A 284 -8.72 -12.02 -23.47
N CYS A 285 -8.90 -10.97 -24.23
CA CYS A 285 -10.12 -10.73 -25.01
C CYS A 285 -10.20 -11.55 -26.32
N HIS A 286 -9.06 -11.99 -26.84
CA HIS A 286 -8.96 -12.78 -28.08
C HIS A 286 -7.76 -13.72 -28.01
N ARG A 287 -7.73 -14.77 -28.86
CA ARG A 287 -6.57 -15.70 -28.94
C ARG A 287 -5.24 -15.00 -29.17
N SER A 288 -5.27 -13.85 -29.84
CA SER A 288 -4.07 -13.07 -30.18
C SER A 288 -3.96 -11.74 -29.45
N TYR A 289 -4.86 -11.43 -28.51
CA TYR A 289 -4.88 -10.15 -27.82
C TYR A 289 -5.08 -10.28 -26.31
N LEU A 290 -4.27 -9.53 -25.55
CA LEU A 290 -4.36 -9.33 -24.11
C LEU A 290 -4.48 -7.82 -23.89
N VAL A 291 -5.54 -7.34 -23.24
CA VAL A 291 -5.86 -5.92 -23.10
C VAL A 291 -5.84 -5.51 -21.64
N ASN A 292 -5.32 -4.32 -21.35
CA ASN A 292 -5.45 -3.68 -20.04
C ASN A 292 -6.87 -3.10 -19.91
N LEU A 293 -7.70 -3.68 -19.05
CA LEU A 293 -9.10 -3.24 -18.87
C LEU A 293 -9.20 -1.82 -18.30
N GLN A 294 -8.19 -1.33 -17.60
CA GLN A 294 -8.15 0.05 -17.11
C GLN A 294 -8.00 1.09 -18.23
N ARG A 295 -7.59 0.65 -19.42
CA ARG A 295 -7.45 1.46 -20.62
C ARG A 295 -8.61 1.29 -21.61
N VAL A 296 -9.59 0.45 -21.28
CA VAL A 296 -10.80 0.26 -22.12
C VAL A 296 -11.78 1.38 -21.80
N ARG A 297 -12.15 2.14 -22.84
CA ARG A 297 -13.11 3.24 -22.75
C ARG A 297 -14.51 2.83 -23.18
N GLU A 298 -14.62 2.00 -24.25
CA GLU A 298 -15.89 1.64 -24.84
C GLU A 298 -15.88 0.17 -25.27
N VAL A 299 -17.03 -0.51 -25.15
CA VAL A 299 -17.30 -1.83 -25.71
C VAL A 299 -18.30 -1.67 -26.83
N ILE A 300 -17.90 -1.94 -28.06
CA ILE A 300 -18.77 -1.80 -29.25
C ILE A 300 -19.28 -3.16 -29.69
N THR A 301 -20.58 -3.27 -29.91
CA THR A 301 -21.24 -4.41 -30.53
C THR A 301 -21.54 -4.07 -31.98
N TRP A 302 -20.79 -4.67 -32.93
CA TRP A 302 -21.01 -4.47 -34.36
C TRP A 302 -22.15 -5.32 -34.90
N THR A 303 -22.19 -6.57 -34.44
CA THR A 303 -23.25 -7.55 -34.81
C THR A 303 -23.49 -8.46 -33.59
N ARG A 304 -24.47 -9.36 -33.70
CA ARG A 304 -24.75 -10.36 -32.65
C ARG A 304 -23.55 -11.23 -32.23
N ASN A 305 -22.50 -11.28 -33.04
CA ASN A 305 -21.33 -12.15 -32.81
C ASN A 305 -19.99 -11.42 -32.98
N SER A 306 -19.98 -10.10 -33.16
CA SER A 306 -18.76 -9.31 -33.38
C SER A 306 -18.70 -8.13 -32.39
N PHE A 307 -17.65 -8.10 -31.60
CA PHE A 307 -17.43 -7.11 -30.53
C PHE A 307 -16.01 -6.53 -30.61
N SER A 308 -15.85 -5.31 -30.19
CA SER A 308 -14.54 -4.65 -30.08
C SER A 308 -14.45 -3.83 -28.82
N LEU A 309 -13.25 -3.76 -28.25
CA LEU A 309 -12.88 -2.88 -27.15
C LEU A 309 -12.15 -1.67 -27.73
N ILE A 310 -12.59 -0.48 -27.39
CA ILE A 310 -11.92 0.76 -27.78
C ILE A 310 -11.12 1.28 -26.60
N LEU A 311 -9.84 1.53 -26.83
CA LEU A 311 -8.93 2.04 -25.79
C LEU A 311 -8.91 3.55 -25.71
N ASP A 312 -8.41 4.07 -24.59
CA ASP A 312 -8.23 5.52 -24.32
C ASP A 312 -6.90 6.07 -24.87
N ASP A 313 -6.19 5.27 -25.71
CA ASP A 313 -4.95 5.68 -26.33
C ASP A 313 -5.19 6.75 -27.42
N GLU A 314 -4.11 7.44 -27.84
CA GLU A 314 -4.16 8.52 -28.84
C GLU A 314 -4.71 8.03 -30.19
N ARG A 315 -4.53 6.73 -30.51
CA ARG A 315 -4.97 6.11 -31.77
C ARG A 315 -6.39 5.56 -31.69
N LYS A 316 -7.02 5.57 -30.49
CA LYS A 316 -8.29 4.90 -30.20
C LYS A 316 -8.30 3.47 -30.72
N SER A 317 -7.28 2.71 -30.34
CA SER A 317 -7.06 1.35 -30.82
C SER A 317 -8.29 0.49 -30.59
N SER A 318 -8.69 -0.24 -31.64
CA SER A 318 -9.86 -1.15 -31.62
C SER A 318 -9.40 -2.58 -31.54
N ILE A 319 -9.62 -3.20 -30.38
CA ILE A 319 -9.16 -4.56 -30.08
C ILE A 319 -10.33 -5.54 -30.23
N PRO A 320 -10.18 -6.63 -31.01
CA PRO A 320 -11.26 -7.60 -31.21
C PRO A 320 -11.55 -8.37 -29.92
N LEU A 321 -12.84 -8.52 -29.61
CA LEU A 321 -13.32 -9.33 -28.49
C LEU A 321 -14.07 -10.55 -29.02
N SER A 322 -13.61 -11.74 -28.66
CA SER A 322 -14.26 -12.98 -29.08
C SER A 322 -15.58 -13.19 -28.33
N LYS A 323 -16.57 -13.81 -29.02
CA LYS A 323 -17.91 -14.05 -28.46
C LYS A 323 -17.85 -14.80 -27.11
N GLY A 324 -17.02 -15.83 -26.99
CA GLY A 324 -16.90 -16.61 -25.75
C GLY A 324 -16.30 -15.83 -24.57
N ARG A 325 -15.58 -14.74 -24.84
CA ARG A 325 -14.98 -13.88 -23.81
C ARG A 325 -15.87 -12.71 -23.39
N MET A 326 -16.96 -12.46 -24.14
CA MET A 326 -17.87 -11.35 -23.82
C MET A 326 -18.61 -11.57 -22.49
N ASP A 327 -19.03 -12.80 -22.20
CA ASP A 327 -19.73 -13.13 -20.95
C ASP A 327 -18.79 -13.09 -19.74
N GLU A 328 -17.53 -13.53 -19.91
CA GLU A 328 -16.49 -13.38 -18.90
C GLU A 328 -16.20 -11.90 -18.62
N LEU A 329 -16.07 -11.09 -19.68
CA LEU A 329 -15.83 -9.65 -19.54
C LEU A 329 -16.95 -8.98 -18.75
N LYS A 330 -18.23 -9.29 -19.04
CA LYS A 330 -19.36 -8.75 -18.28
C LYS A 330 -19.26 -9.07 -16.79
N GLY A 331 -18.84 -10.30 -16.44
CA GLY A 331 -18.61 -10.70 -15.05
C GLY A 331 -17.49 -9.89 -14.37
N VAL A 332 -16.42 -9.54 -15.11
CA VAL A 332 -15.29 -8.77 -14.58
C VAL A 332 -15.64 -7.29 -14.39
N ILE A 333 -16.39 -6.69 -15.32
CA ILE A 333 -16.74 -5.24 -15.28
C ILE A 333 -18.09 -4.95 -14.61
N GLY A 334 -18.83 -6.00 -14.16
CA GLY A 334 -20.08 -5.85 -13.43
C GLY A 334 -21.29 -5.43 -14.30
N LEU A 335 -21.35 -5.83 -15.58
CA LEU A 335 -22.46 -5.58 -16.52
C LEU A 335 -23.44 -6.76 -16.60
#